data_bac07ef834a1bb4082f22364a40c83f4
#
_entry.id   bac07ef834a1bb4082f22364a40c83f4
#
_cell.length_a   1.000
_cell.length_b   1.000
_cell.length_c   1.000
_cell.angle_alpha   90.00
_cell.angle_beta   90.00
_cell.angle_gamma   90.00
#
_symmetry.space_group_name_H-M   'P 1'
#
loop_
_entity.id
_entity.type
_entity.pdbx_description
1 polymer ?
#
loop_
_entity_poly.entity_id
_entity_poly.type
_entity_poly.pdbx_seq_one_letter_code
_entity_poly.pdbx_strand_id
1 'polypeptide(L)'
;MGGVNDPGNYEIRGRRGILFSMHTRIFGREVHISLWKTIGILLFISFIGGATLFGYRVYGYFRAIQQGDANPYLSEKLQSSVSHAVANTNVTSEDLALIQDTSSPALGSDTPTLTIVEFLDYGCPFCRASFEPVRELTQKYGDKVRLIVRNFPLEDLHPGANRAAYAALCAQDQNKFWVYHDKLFVNQGVFEETDLLQYAKEAGLDVGVFQSCLDTQKFRNRIESDVTVALRAGVQGTPTFFFNGARIQGALDQKTLEYLIQAFLKQELK
;
A
#
# COMPACT_ATOMS: atom_id res chain seq x y z
N MET A 1 32.62 86.33 -42.99
CA MET A 1 31.24 86.01 -43.27
C MET A 1 31.20 84.58 -43.63
N GLY A 2 30.57 83.69 -42.96
CA GLY A 2 30.23 82.39 -43.39
C GLY A 2 31.29 81.32 -43.23
N GLY A 3 31.45 80.71 -41.99
CA GLY A 3 32.19 79.50 -41.82
C GLY A 3 31.36 78.29 -42.13
N VAL A 4 31.96 77.32 -42.86
CA VAL A 4 31.40 76.00 -43.17
C VAL A 4 31.81 75.04 -42.01
N ASN A 5 30.83 74.45 -41.33
CA ASN A 5 31.04 73.40 -40.34
C ASN A 5 31.21 72.05 -41.01
N ASP A 6 32.31 71.38 -40.73
CA ASP A 6 32.62 70.00 -41.05
C ASP A 6 31.91 69.03 -40.03
N PRO A 7 31.19 67.98 -40.42
CA PRO A 7 30.58 67.03 -39.50
C PRO A 7 31.61 65.97 -39.14
N GLY A 8 31.97 65.95 -37.84
CA GLY A 8 32.92 65.03 -37.25
C GLY A 8 32.56 63.57 -37.35
N ASN A 9 33.59 62.85 -37.55
CA ASN A 9 33.77 61.42 -37.58
C ASN A 9 33.49 60.80 -36.20
N TYR A 10 32.40 60.03 -36.05
CA TYR A 10 32.16 59.25 -34.83
C TYR A 10 32.81 57.89 -34.91
N GLU A 11 33.95 57.72 -34.30
CA GLU A 11 34.58 56.44 -34.05
C GLU A 11 33.82 55.69 -32.98
N ILE A 12 33.13 54.62 -33.31
CA ILE A 12 32.50 53.72 -32.37
C ILE A 12 33.62 52.87 -31.72
N ARG A 13 34.08 53.26 -30.54
CA ARG A 13 34.95 52.42 -29.69
C ARG A 13 34.16 51.21 -29.20
N GLY A 14 34.42 50.04 -29.80
CA GLY A 14 33.94 48.76 -29.34
C GLY A 14 34.29 48.51 -27.87
N ARG A 15 33.30 48.17 -27.08
CA ARG A 15 33.48 47.70 -25.72
C ARG A 15 34.38 46.46 -25.72
N ARG A 16 35.62 46.58 -25.28
CA ARG A 16 36.48 45.44 -24.97
C ARG A 16 35.92 44.75 -23.75
N GLY A 17 35.47 43.50 -23.92
CA GLY A 17 35.07 42.64 -22.84
C GLY A 17 36.21 42.49 -21.82
N ILE A 18 35.91 42.69 -20.56
CA ILE A 18 36.87 42.52 -19.44
C ILE A 18 37.19 41.04 -19.35
N LEU A 19 38.33 40.61 -19.90
CA LEU A 19 38.89 39.28 -19.71
C LEU A 19 39.50 39.21 -18.29
N PHE A 20 38.78 38.64 -17.34
CA PHE A 20 39.34 38.27 -16.07
C PHE A 20 40.28 37.07 -16.28
N SER A 21 41.57 37.30 -16.24
CA SER A 21 42.64 36.30 -16.28
C SER A 21 43.22 36.15 -14.87
N MET A 22 43.05 34.98 -14.25
CA MET A 22 43.77 34.63 -13.03
C MET A 22 45.14 34.05 -13.40
N HIS A 23 46.20 34.64 -12.88
CA HIS A 23 47.59 34.16 -13.02
C HIS A 23 47.93 33.28 -11.82
N THR A 24 48.18 31.99 -12.05
CA THR A 24 48.74 31.09 -11.05
C THR A 24 50.03 30.48 -11.53
N ARG A 25 51.09 30.47 -10.67
CA ARG A 25 52.35 29.79 -10.97
C ARG A 25 52.28 28.35 -10.49
N ILE A 26 52.33 27.42 -11.42
CA ILE A 26 52.46 25.98 -11.13
C ILE A 26 53.78 25.50 -11.76
N PHE A 27 54.71 24.98 -10.92
CA PHE A 27 56.02 24.48 -11.35
C PHE A 27 56.87 25.45 -12.17
N GLY A 28 56.89 26.74 -11.82
CA GLY A 28 57.78 27.71 -12.46
C GLY A 28 57.36 28.16 -13.87
N ARG A 29 56.23 27.71 -14.40
CA ARG A 29 55.64 28.18 -15.68
C ARG A 29 54.41 29.04 -15.43
N GLU A 30 54.35 30.18 -16.12
CA GLU A 30 53.11 30.99 -16.12
C GLU A 30 52.07 30.31 -16.97
N VAL A 31 50.98 29.88 -16.36
CA VAL A 31 49.85 29.25 -17.05
C VAL A 31 48.71 30.25 -17.11
N HIS A 32 48.42 30.74 -18.29
CA HIS A 32 47.24 31.57 -18.55
C HIS A 32 45.99 30.70 -18.61
N ILE A 33 45.28 30.57 -17.52
CA ILE A 33 44.01 29.82 -17.48
C ILE A 33 42.89 30.83 -17.73
N SER A 34 42.25 30.73 -18.90
CA SER A 34 41.05 31.48 -19.20
C SER A 34 39.90 31.03 -18.30
N LEU A 35 39.28 31.97 -17.58
CA LEU A 35 38.11 31.70 -16.70
C LEU A 35 37.04 30.86 -17.36
N TRP A 36 36.81 31.06 -18.65
CA TRP A 36 35.84 30.28 -19.46
C TRP A 36 36.24 28.80 -19.64
N LYS A 37 37.55 28.52 -19.72
CA LYS A 37 38.08 27.14 -19.80
C LYS A 37 37.91 26.40 -18.47
N THR A 38 38.16 27.07 -17.35
CA THR A 38 37.95 26.47 -16.02
C THR A 38 36.52 26.21 -15.73
N ILE A 39 35.60 27.13 -16.04
CA ILE A 39 34.17 26.92 -15.92
C ILE A 39 33.69 25.73 -16.80
N GLY A 40 34.15 25.66 -18.06
CA GLY A 40 33.86 24.56 -18.96
C GLY A 40 34.32 23.20 -18.42
N ILE A 41 35.54 23.13 -17.84
CA ILE A 41 36.04 21.89 -17.23
C ILE A 41 35.23 21.49 -16.01
N LEU A 42 34.87 22.44 -15.14
CA LEU A 42 34.01 22.13 -13.97
C LEU A 42 32.63 21.64 -14.35
N LEU A 43 31.99 22.26 -15.35
CA LEU A 43 30.72 21.82 -15.88
C LEU A 43 30.81 20.41 -16.50
N PHE A 44 31.88 20.12 -17.23
CA PHE A 44 32.15 18.82 -17.81
C PHE A 44 32.35 17.72 -16.75
N ILE A 45 33.13 18.01 -15.70
CA ILE A 45 33.31 17.10 -14.57
C ILE A 45 32.01 16.86 -13.83
N SER A 46 31.21 17.91 -13.61
CA SER A 46 29.86 17.79 -13.00
C SER A 46 28.91 16.95 -13.83
N PHE A 47 28.96 17.13 -15.16
CA PHE A 47 28.14 16.34 -16.10
C PHE A 47 28.56 14.86 -16.10
N ILE A 48 29.87 14.55 -16.14
CA ILE A 48 30.35 13.17 -16.06
C ILE A 48 29.99 12.56 -14.71
N GLY A 49 30.16 13.28 -13.60
CA GLY A 49 29.77 12.83 -12.27
C GLY A 49 28.27 12.54 -12.17
N GLY A 50 27.44 13.42 -12.71
CA GLY A 50 25.99 13.23 -12.80
C GLY A 50 25.60 12.01 -13.68
N ALA A 51 26.25 11.87 -14.85
CA ALA A 51 25.98 10.75 -15.76
C ALA A 51 26.41 9.40 -15.16
N THR A 52 27.53 9.34 -14.45
CA THR A 52 27.99 8.11 -13.76
C THR A 52 27.07 7.73 -12.60
N LEU A 53 26.66 8.69 -11.78
CA LEU A 53 25.67 8.48 -10.71
C LEU A 53 24.33 8.01 -11.28
N PHE A 54 23.86 8.62 -12.35
CA PHE A 54 22.63 8.21 -13.03
C PHE A 54 22.76 6.77 -13.59
N GLY A 55 23.86 6.48 -14.29
CA GLY A 55 24.14 5.13 -14.81
C GLY A 55 24.20 4.06 -13.71
N TYR A 56 24.83 4.37 -12.57
CA TYR A 56 24.87 3.47 -11.42
C TYR A 56 23.47 3.22 -10.84
N ARG A 57 22.64 4.27 -10.72
CA ARG A 57 21.23 4.14 -10.29
C ARG A 57 20.43 3.28 -11.26
N VAL A 58 20.52 3.54 -12.56
CA VAL A 58 19.82 2.77 -13.59
C VAL A 58 20.26 1.30 -13.59
N TYR A 59 21.55 1.05 -13.46
CA TYR A 59 22.09 -0.33 -13.36
C TYR A 59 21.59 -1.04 -12.10
N GLY A 60 21.51 -0.35 -10.95
CA GLY A 60 20.92 -0.88 -9.73
C GLY A 60 19.45 -1.28 -9.91
N TYR A 61 18.66 -0.41 -10.55
CA TYR A 61 17.26 -0.72 -10.89
C TYR A 61 17.13 -1.93 -11.82
N PHE A 62 17.95 -1.98 -12.86
CA PHE A 62 17.93 -3.10 -13.81
C PHE A 62 18.28 -4.43 -13.14
N ARG A 63 19.29 -4.43 -12.27
CA ARG A 63 19.70 -5.62 -11.51
C ARG A 63 18.61 -6.07 -10.53
N ALA A 64 17.95 -5.15 -9.82
CA ALA A 64 16.84 -5.46 -8.92
C ALA A 64 15.65 -6.08 -9.67
N ILE A 65 15.31 -5.55 -10.85
CA ILE A 65 14.25 -6.12 -11.71
C ILE A 65 14.61 -7.54 -12.17
N GLN A 66 15.86 -7.80 -12.54
CA GLN A 66 16.31 -9.15 -12.94
C GLN A 66 16.32 -10.16 -11.78
N GLN A 67 16.48 -9.69 -10.55
CA GLN A 67 16.42 -10.50 -9.33
C GLN A 67 14.98 -10.72 -8.84
N GLY A 68 13.98 -10.21 -9.57
CA GLY A 68 12.57 -10.33 -9.21
C GLY A 68 12.13 -9.34 -8.12
N ASP A 69 13.00 -8.42 -7.70
CA ASP A 69 12.63 -7.36 -6.79
C ASP A 69 11.70 -6.38 -7.52
N ALA A 70 10.48 -6.26 -7.01
CA ALA A 70 9.57 -5.21 -7.46
C ALA A 70 10.25 -3.86 -7.29
N ASN A 71 10.12 -3.00 -8.31
CA ASN A 71 10.66 -1.63 -8.41
C ASN A 71 11.17 -1.06 -7.05
N PRO A 72 12.50 -0.90 -6.85
CA PRO A 72 13.08 -0.46 -5.57
C PRO A 72 12.50 0.87 -5.06
N TYR A 73 12.06 1.75 -5.97
CA TYR A 73 11.40 3.00 -5.62
C TYR A 73 10.00 2.76 -5.01
N LEU A 74 9.25 1.79 -5.54
CA LEU A 74 7.96 1.40 -4.97
C LEU A 74 8.15 0.71 -3.62
N SER A 75 9.19 -0.12 -3.45
CA SER A 75 9.49 -0.75 -2.16
C SER A 75 9.90 0.29 -1.10
N GLU A 76 10.74 1.26 -1.44
CA GLU A 76 11.14 2.34 -0.53
C GLU A 76 9.95 3.24 -0.16
N LYS A 77 9.12 3.62 -1.14
CA LYS A 77 7.91 4.41 -0.89
C LYS A 77 6.88 3.63 -0.09
N LEU A 78 6.70 2.34 -0.38
CA LEU A 78 5.81 1.46 0.36
C LEU A 78 6.34 1.28 1.79
N GLN A 79 7.63 1.02 1.97
CA GLN A 79 8.27 0.88 3.27
C GLN A 79 8.11 2.15 4.12
N SER A 80 8.30 3.34 3.55
CA SER A 80 8.07 4.60 4.26
C SER A 80 6.60 4.78 4.63
N SER A 81 5.67 4.49 3.72
CA SER A 81 4.23 4.59 3.97
C SER A 81 3.76 3.61 5.05
N VAL A 82 4.27 2.37 5.01
CA VAL A 82 3.96 1.35 6.02
C VAL A 82 4.57 1.71 7.37
N SER A 83 5.83 2.15 7.41
CA SER A 83 6.47 2.61 8.65
C SER A 83 5.71 3.78 9.28
N HIS A 84 5.22 4.73 8.48
CA HIS A 84 4.34 5.80 8.95
C HIS A 84 2.99 5.29 9.45
N ALA A 85 2.37 4.34 8.76
CA ALA A 85 1.11 3.73 9.19
C ALA A 85 1.27 2.99 10.53
N VAL A 86 2.34 2.21 10.68
CA VAL A 86 2.70 1.50 11.92
C VAL A 86 2.96 2.50 13.06
N ALA A 87 3.76 3.54 12.81
CA ALA A 87 4.10 4.55 13.82
C ALA A 87 2.89 5.38 14.30
N ASN A 88 1.87 5.55 13.44
CA ASN A 88 0.67 6.32 13.75
C ASN A 88 -0.49 5.46 14.27
N THR A 89 -0.28 4.16 14.51
CA THR A 89 -1.32 3.28 15.03
C THR A 89 -1.32 3.32 16.55
N ASN A 90 -2.29 4.02 17.14
CA ASN A 90 -2.50 4.09 18.59
C ASN A 90 -3.44 2.96 19.07
N VAL A 91 -3.18 1.72 18.65
CA VAL A 91 -3.96 0.56 19.14
C VAL A 91 -3.38 0.15 20.49
N THR A 92 -4.20 0.23 21.55
CA THR A 92 -3.82 -0.23 22.88
C THR A 92 -3.78 -1.77 22.91
N SER A 93 -3.13 -2.35 23.92
CA SER A 93 -3.17 -3.81 24.13
C SER A 93 -4.58 -4.35 24.34
N GLU A 94 -5.45 -3.56 25.00
CA GLU A 94 -6.86 -3.89 25.19
C GLU A 94 -7.62 -3.88 23.85
N ASP A 95 -7.42 -2.85 23.03
CA ASP A 95 -8.03 -2.78 21.70
C ASP A 95 -7.54 -3.89 20.80
N LEU A 96 -6.25 -4.25 20.87
CA LEU A 96 -5.69 -5.36 20.10
C LEU A 96 -6.36 -6.68 20.46
N ALA A 97 -6.61 -6.94 21.74
CA ALA A 97 -7.34 -8.14 22.18
C ALA A 97 -8.78 -8.17 21.64
N LEU A 98 -9.46 -7.00 21.59
CA LEU A 98 -10.80 -6.88 21.01
C LEU A 98 -10.80 -7.08 19.48
N ILE A 99 -9.77 -6.56 18.78
CA ILE A 99 -9.59 -6.71 17.34
C ILE A 99 -9.36 -8.19 16.98
N GLN A 100 -8.52 -8.89 17.75
CA GLN A 100 -8.13 -10.29 17.54
C GLN A 100 -9.08 -11.31 18.19
N ASP A 101 -10.36 -10.98 18.29
CA ASP A 101 -11.37 -11.85 18.90
C ASP A 101 -11.31 -13.29 18.35
N THR A 102 -11.09 -14.24 19.27
CA THR A 102 -10.91 -15.66 18.93
C THR A 102 -12.18 -16.36 18.47
N SER A 103 -13.37 -15.76 18.65
CA SER A 103 -14.63 -16.29 18.13
C SER A 103 -14.89 -15.91 16.68
N SER A 104 -14.07 -15.02 16.10
CA SER A 104 -14.14 -14.63 14.70
C SER A 104 -13.65 -15.74 13.78
N PRO A 105 -14.17 -15.80 12.52
CA PRO A 105 -13.65 -16.72 11.54
C PRO A 105 -12.15 -16.52 11.34
N ALA A 106 -11.39 -17.59 11.44
CA ALA A 106 -9.95 -17.54 11.30
C ALA A 106 -9.44 -18.63 10.35
N LEU A 107 -8.30 -18.37 9.72
CA LEU A 107 -7.58 -19.28 8.83
C LEU A 107 -6.08 -19.22 9.11
N GLY A 108 -5.38 -20.33 8.98
CA GLY A 108 -3.92 -20.40 9.16
C GLY A 108 -3.52 -20.92 10.52
N SER A 109 -2.38 -20.45 11.04
CA SER A 109 -1.73 -20.99 12.24
C SER A 109 -2.53 -20.76 13.51
N ASP A 110 -2.53 -21.74 14.42
CA ASP A 110 -3.03 -21.57 15.80
C ASP A 110 -1.97 -20.97 16.72
N THR A 111 -0.70 -20.96 16.31
CA THR A 111 0.43 -20.33 17.00
C THR A 111 1.18 -19.36 16.07
N PRO A 112 0.51 -18.29 15.61
CA PRO A 112 1.05 -17.45 14.56
C PRO A 112 2.19 -16.54 15.06
N THR A 113 3.16 -16.30 14.20
CA THR A 113 4.12 -15.20 14.34
C THR A 113 3.48 -13.87 13.93
N LEU A 114 2.58 -13.92 12.94
CA LEU A 114 1.85 -12.77 12.43
C LEU A 114 0.35 -13.04 12.44
N THR A 115 -0.42 -12.21 13.15
CA THR A 115 -1.87 -12.17 13.04
C THR A 115 -2.28 -11.00 12.16
N ILE A 116 -3.04 -11.30 11.12
CA ILE A 116 -3.67 -10.33 10.24
C ILE A 116 -5.16 -10.32 10.54
N VAL A 117 -5.70 -9.17 10.93
CA VAL A 117 -7.16 -9.00 11.05
C VAL A 117 -7.64 -8.13 9.92
N GLU A 118 -8.62 -8.60 9.17
CA GLU A 118 -9.25 -7.87 8.09
C GLU A 118 -10.67 -7.47 8.48
N PHE A 119 -10.95 -6.17 8.53
CA PHE A 119 -12.31 -5.63 8.54
C PHE A 119 -12.77 -5.45 7.10
N LEU A 120 -13.79 -6.19 6.72
CA LEU A 120 -14.26 -6.25 5.35
C LEU A 120 -15.77 -5.99 5.21
N ASP A 121 -16.13 -5.70 3.98
CA ASP A 121 -17.51 -5.60 3.49
C ASP A 121 -17.62 -6.40 2.19
N TYR A 122 -18.56 -7.33 2.14
CA TYR A 122 -18.76 -8.19 0.96
C TYR A 122 -19.21 -7.42 -0.27
N GLY A 123 -19.85 -6.24 -0.12
CA GLY A 123 -20.22 -5.37 -1.23
C GLY A 123 -19.09 -4.45 -1.72
N CYS A 124 -18.03 -4.31 -0.95
CA CYS A 124 -16.95 -3.37 -1.26
C CYS A 124 -16.04 -3.87 -2.40
N PRO A 125 -15.89 -3.12 -3.51
CA PRO A 125 -15.04 -3.52 -4.63
C PRO A 125 -13.54 -3.60 -4.25
N PHE A 126 -13.09 -2.82 -3.28
CA PHE A 126 -11.73 -2.85 -2.77
C PHE A 126 -11.45 -4.11 -1.93
N CYS A 127 -12.45 -4.62 -1.18
CA CYS A 127 -12.37 -5.93 -0.52
C CYS A 127 -12.28 -7.05 -1.55
N ARG A 128 -13.07 -6.97 -2.63
CA ARG A 128 -13.00 -7.92 -3.74
C ARG A 128 -11.61 -7.96 -4.37
N ALA A 129 -10.97 -6.78 -4.57
CA ALA A 129 -9.64 -6.71 -5.15
C ALA A 129 -8.55 -7.35 -4.26
N SER A 130 -8.74 -7.35 -2.94
CA SER A 130 -7.81 -7.97 -1.98
C SER A 130 -8.11 -9.43 -1.69
N PHE A 131 -9.29 -9.93 -2.05
CA PHE A 131 -9.78 -11.26 -1.67
C PHE A 131 -8.84 -12.39 -2.09
N GLU A 132 -8.51 -12.50 -3.38
CA GLU A 132 -7.62 -13.56 -3.89
C GLU A 132 -6.21 -13.47 -3.29
N PRO A 133 -5.52 -12.29 -3.32
CA PRO A 133 -4.24 -12.12 -2.66
C PRO A 133 -4.22 -12.55 -1.18
N VAL A 134 -5.23 -12.16 -0.41
CA VAL A 134 -5.34 -12.49 1.02
C VAL A 134 -5.50 -14.00 1.22
N ARG A 135 -6.36 -14.64 0.42
CA ARG A 135 -6.58 -16.09 0.51
C ARG A 135 -5.32 -16.89 0.15
N GLU A 136 -4.69 -16.58 -0.98
CA GLU A 136 -3.49 -17.27 -1.46
C GLU A 136 -2.32 -17.12 -0.50
N LEU A 137 -2.04 -15.89 -0.04
CA LEU A 137 -0.90 -15.64 0.83
C LEU A 137 -1.11 -16.17 2.24
N THR A 138 -2.35 -16.17 2.75
CA THR A 138 -2.65 -16.84 4.02
C THR A 138 -2.40 -18.34 3.93
N GLN A 139 -2.73 -18.99 2.81
CA GLN A 139 -2.40 -20.40 2.59
C GLN A 139 -0.88 -20.62 2.49
N LYS A 140 -0.19 -19.78 1.70
CA LYS A 140 1.27 -19.88 1.49
C LYS A 140 2.08 -19.78 2.78
N TYR A 141 1.65 -18.91 3.70
CA TYR A 141 2.32 -18.65 4.98
C TYR A 141 1.57 -19.23 6.19
N GLY A 142 0.69 -20.19 5.96
CA GLY A 142 -0.26 -20.72 6.93
C GLY A 142 0.32 -21.37 8.18
N ASP A 143 1.62 -21.69 8.18
CA ASP A 143 2.38 -22.15 9.37
C ASP A 143 2.75 -21.00 10.32
N LYS A 144 2.80 -19.77 9.85
CA LYS A 144 3.26 -18.56 10.55
C LYS A 144 2.22 -17.44 10.63
N VAL A 145 1.25 -17.45 9.73
CA VAL A 145 0.25 -16.40 9.60
C VAL A 145 -1.11 -16.93 10.04
N ARG A 146 -1.85 -16.10 10.78
CA ARG A 146 -3.27 -16.28 11.07
C ARG A 146 -4.04 -15.11 10.51
N LEU A 147 -5.01 -15.37 9.65
CA LEU A 147 -6.01 -14.40 9.18
C LEU A 147 -7.26 -14.52 10.04
N ILE A 148 -7.74 -13.38 10.53
CA ILE A 148 -9.03 -13.24 11.22
C ILE A 148 -9.89 -12.28 10.42
N VAL A 149 -11.14 -12.65 10.15
CA VAL A 149 -12.11 -11.81 9.43
C VAL A 149 -13.10 -11.20 10.40
N ARG A 150 -13.30 -9.88 10.29
CA ARG A 150 -14.31 -9.10 11.01
C ARG A 150 -15.20 -8.36 10.01
N ASN A 151 -16.47 -8.20 10.35
CA ASN A 151 -17.43 -7.57 9.46
C ASN A 151 -17.49 -6.05 9.71
N PHE A 152 -17.47 -5.26 8.64
CA PHE A 152 -17.72 -3.83 8.67
C PHE A 152 -18.60 -3.45 7.47
N PRO A 153 -19.86 -3.92 7.44
CA PRO A 153 -20.76 -3.69 6.32
C PRO A 153 -21.16 -2.21 6.23
N LEU A 154 -21.02 -1.63 5.05
CA LEU A 154 -21.36 -0.26 4.72
C LEU A 154 -22.65 -0.23 3.90
N GLU A 155 -23.76 -0.59 4.52
CA GLU A 155 -25.05 -0.82 3.86
C GLU A 155 -25.51 0.34 2.99
N ASP A 156 -25.26 1.60 3.42
CA ASP A 156 -25.62 2.80 2.66
C ASP A 156 -24.83 2.95 1.36
N LEU A 157 -23.64 2.38 1.29
CA LEU A 157 -22.76 2.40 0.11
C LEU A 157 -22.92 1.11 -0.73
N HIS A 158 -23.15 0.01 -0.04
CA HIS A 158 -23.20 -1.33 -0.65
C HIS A 158 -24.49 -2.06 -0.20
N PRO A 159 -25.61 -1.83 -0.89
CA PRO A 159 -26.88 -2.48 -0.54
C PRO A 159 -26.78 -3.99 -0.45
N GLY A 160 -27.28 -4.57 0.64
CA GLY A 160 -27.21 -5.99 0.93
C GLY A 160 -25.93 -6.43 1.68
N ALA A 161 -24.99 -5.52 1.98
CA ALA A 161 -23.77 -5.84 2.71
C ALA A 161 -24.05 -6.44 4.10
N ASN A 162 -25.06 -5.94 4.81
CA ASN A 162 -25.50 -6.51 6.09
C ASN A 162 -25.99 -7.95 5.91
N ARG A 163 -26.82 -8.22 4.92
CA ARG A 163 -27.34 -9.59 4.64
C ARG A 163 -26.19 -10.55 4.32
N ALA A 164 -25.23 -10.12 3.50
CA ALA A 164 -24.06 -10.92 3.17
C ALA A 164 -23.21 -11.24 4.42
N ALA A 165 -23.01 -10.26 5.30
CA ALA A 165 -22.30 -10.45 6.56
C ALA A 165 -23.03 -11.42 7.51
N TYR A 166 -24.36 -11.31 7.66
CA TYR A 166 -25.17 -12.29 8.41
C TYR A 166 -25.03 -13.69 7.82
N ALA A 167 -25.15 -13.80 6.50
CA ALA A 167 -25.05 -15.07 5.79
C ALA A 167 -23.69 -15.75 6.01
N ALA A 168 -22.59 -14.99 5.97
CA ALA A 168 -21.27 -15.52 6.24
C ALA A 168 -21.14 -16.10 7.66
N LEU A 169 -21.69 -15.41 8.68
CA LEU A 169 -21.69 -15.91 10.05
C LEU A 169 -22.65 -17.09 10.26
N CYS A 170 -23.78 -17.14 9.54
CA CYS A 170 -24.64 -18.32 9.54
C CYS A 170 -23.93 -19.55 8.93
N ALA A 171 -23.07 -19.34 7.94
CA ALA A 171 -22.23 -20.40 7.41
C ALA A 171 -21.12 -20.82 8.39
N GLN A 172 -20.58 -19.88 9.19
CA GLN A 172 -19.64 -20.19 10.27
C GLN A 172 -20.26 -21.14 11.31
N ASP A 173 -21.52 -20.94 11.66
CA ASP A 173 -22.26 -21.78 12.63
C ASP A 173 -22.32 -23.24 12.19
N GLN A 174 -22.18 -23.49 10.86
CA GLN A 174 -22.11 -24.83 10.27
C GLN A 174 -20.67 -25.23 9.84
N ASN A 175 -19.64 -24.54 10.32
CA ASN A 175 -18.22 -24.77 9.95
C ASN A 175 -17.91 -24.65 8.45
N LYS A 176 -18.69 -23.81 7.74
CA LYS A 176 -18.56 -23.59 6.29
C LYS A 176 -18.26 -22.14 5.92
N PHE A 177 -17.71 -21.35 6.88
CA PHE A 177 -17.43 -19.93 6.67
C PHE A 177 -16.63 -19.69 5.40
N TRP A 178 -15.46 -20.31 5.24
CA TRP A 178 -14.54 -20.00 4.17
C TRP A 178 -15.09 -20.33 2.78
N VAL A 179 -15.77 -21.45 2.64
CA VAL A 179 -16.43 -21.83 1.38
C VAL A 179 -17.51 -20.84 1.02
N TYR A 180 -18.28 -20.37 2.01
CA TYR A 180 -19.35 -19.42 1.80
C TYR A 180 -18.84 -18.00 1.56
N HIS A 181 -17.81 -17.58 2.30
CA HIS A 181 -17.07 -16.33 2.12
C HIS A 181 -16.56 -16.18 0.68
N ASP A 182 -15.91 -17.21 0.15
CA ASP A 182 -15.42 -17.22 -1.23
C ASP A 182 -16.57 -17.04 -2.24
N LYS A 183 -17.73 -17.69 -2.01
CA LYS A 183 -18.92 -17.53 -2.84
C LYS A 183 -19.49 -16.10 -2.82
N LEU A 184 -19.51 -15.44 -1.67
CA LEU A 184 -19.98 -14.07 -1.56
C LEU A 184 -19.11 -13.10 -2.38
N PHE A 185 -17.78 -13.27 -2.37
CA PHE A 185 -16.91 -12.45 -3.19
C PHE A 185 -16.97 -12.80 -4.68
N VAL A 186 -17.09 -14.07 -5.03
CA VAL A 186 -17.26 -14.48 -6.45
C VAL A 186 -18.53 -13.87 -7.04
N ASN A 187 -19.62 -13.80 -6.25
CA ASN A 187 -20.93 -13.28 -6.65
C ASN A 187 -21.22 -11.89 -6.05
N GLN A 188 -20.19 -11.05 -5.93
CA GLN A 188 -20.30 -9.75 -5.27
C GLN A 188 -21.45 -8.90 -5.83
N GLY A 189 -22.25 -8.32 -4.93
CA GLY A 189 -23.37 -7.47 -5.28
C GLY A 189 -24.69 -8.23 -5.54
N VAL A 190 -24.67 -9.57 -5.53
CA VAL A 190 -25.85 -10.42 -5.70
C VAL A 190 -26.17 -11.06 -4.34
N PHE A 191 -26.92 -10.34 -3.50
CA PHE A 191 -27.15 -10.70 -2.09
C PHE A 191 -28.64 -10.74 -1.72
N GLU A 192 -29.52 -11.02 -2.71
CA GLU A 192 -30.90 -11.29 -2.39
C GLU A 192 -31.05 -12.64 -1.66
N GLU A 193 -32.08 -12.79 -0.88
CA GLU A 193 -32.27 -13.98 -0.03
C GLU A 193 -32.21 -15.28 -0.83
N THR A 194 -32.85 -15.30 -2.01
CA THR A 194 -32.83 -16.46 -2.91
C THR A 194 -31.41 -16.83 -3.35
N ASP A 195 -30.59 -15.85 -3.62
CA ASP A 195 -29.18 -16.05 -4.03
C ASP A 195 -28.35 -16.60 -2.87
N LEU A 196 -28.50 -16.00 -1.69
CA LEU A 196 -27.82 -16.44 -0.47
C LEU A 196 -28.18 -17.88 -0.09
N LEU A 197 -29.42 -18.29 -0.24
CA LEU A 197 -29.89 -19.68 -0.05
C LEU A 197 -29.29 -20.62 -1.11
N GLN A 198 -29.20 -20.16 -2.35
CA GLN A 198 -28.54 -20.94 -3.41
C GLN A 198 -27.05 -21.14 -3.10
N TYR A 199 -26.33 -20.08 -2.67
CA TYR A 199 -24.93 -20.21 -2.26
C TYR A 199 -24.77 -21.16 -1.07
N ALA A 200 -25.70 -21.13 -0.11
CA ALA A 200 -25.69 -22.06 1.03
C ALA A 200 -25.78 -23.51 0.58
N LYS A 201 -26.73 -23.80 -0.34
CA LYS A 201 -26.89 -25.13 -0.94
C LYS A 201 -25.63 -25.59 -1.66
N GLU A 202 -25.04 -24.71 -2.49
CA GLU A 202 -23.80 -25.02 -3.23
C GLU A 202 -22.59 -25.18 -2.32
N ALA A 203 -22.55 -24.50 -1.18
CA ALA A 203 -21.51 -24.67 -0.16
C ALA A 203 -21.70 -25.92 0.72
N GLY A 204 -22.82 -26.66 0.50
CA GLY A 204 -23.14 -27.87 1.26
C GLY A 204 -23.58 -27.60 2.69
N LEU A 205 -24.27 -26.46 2.93
CA LEU A 205 -24.91 -26.17 4.20
C LEU A 205 -26.31 -26.84 4.28
N ASP A 206 -26.78 -27.07 5.51
CA ASP A 206 -28.21 -27.27 5.75
C ASP A 206 -28.93 -25.94 5.52
N VAL A 207 -29.71 -25.91 4.42
CA VAL A 207 -30.39 -24.67 3.98
C VAL A 207 -31.46 -24.26 4.98
N GLY A 208 -32.15 -25.23 5.64
CA GLY A 208 -33.20 -24.93 6.63
C GLY A 208 -32.61 -24.27 7.89
N VAL A 209 -31.51 -24.80 8.40
CA VAL A 209 -30.75 -24.21 9.52
C VAL A 209 -30.21 -22.84 9.15
N PHE A 210 -29.68 -22.71 7.93
CA PHE A 210 -29.12 -21.46 7.43
C PHE A 210 -30.20 -20.37 7.29
N GLN A 211 -31.35 -20.70 6.70
CA GLN A 211 -32.48 -19.77 6.57
C GLN A 211 -33.00 -19.33 7.94
N SER A 212 -33.22 -20.27 8.88
CA SER A 212 -33.62 -19.91 10.24
C SER A 212 -32.64 -18.98 10.93
N CYS A 213 -31.33 -19.14 10.68
CA CYS A 213 -30.29 -18.26 11.19
C CYS A 213 -30.40 -16.84 10.60
N LEU A 214 -30.68 -16.71 9.30
CA LEU A 214 -30.91 -15.43 8.64
C LEU A 214 -32.15 -14.73 9.15
N ASP A 215 -33.29 -15.43 9.20
CA ASP A 215 -34.61 -14.91 9.60
C ASP A 215 -34.61 -14.37 11.02
N THR A 216 -33.92 -15.08 11.92
CA THR A 216 -33.79 -14.66 13.32
C THR A 216 -32.68 -13.62 13.55
N GLN A 217 -31.92 -13.28 12.50
CA GLN A 217 -30.75 -12.40 12.59
C GLN A 217 -29.83 -12.81 13.75
N LYS A 218 -29.58 -14.12 13.91
CA LYS A 218 -28.82 -14.71 15.01
C LYS A 218 -27.53 -13.97 15.35
N PHE A 219 -26.86 -13.42 14.35
CA PHE A 219 -25.55 -12.76 14.49
C PHE A 219 -25.59 -11.23 14.46
N ARG A 220 -26.80 -10.61 14.63
CA ARG A 220 -26.90 -9.14 14.67
C ARG A 220 -25.93 -8.51 15.65
N ASN A 221 -25.99 -8.92 16.92
CA ASN A 221 -25.14 -8.35 17.96
C ASN A 221 -23.64 -8.56 17.69
N ARG A 222 -23.31 -9.63 16.96
CA ARG A 222 -21.93 -9.89 16.58
C ARG A 222 -21.44 -8.88 15.56
N ILE A 223 -22.21 -8.59 14.53
CA ILE A 223 -21.86 -7.60 13.50
C ILE A 223 -21.82 -6.19 14.11
N GLU A 224 -22.78 -5.84 14.97
CA GLU A 224 -22.78 -4.57 15.70
C GLU A 224 -21.56 -4.42 16.59
N SER A 225 -21.11 -5.50 17.24
CA SER A 225 -19.85 -5.55 17.99
C SER A 225 -18.64 -5.38 17.07
N ASP A 226 -18.60 -6.05 15.92
CA ASP A 226 -17.53 -5.92 14.95
C ASP A 226 -17.39 -4.46 14.47
N VAL A 227 -18.50 -3.81 14.15
CA VAL A 227 -18.55 -2.39 13.75
C VAL A 227 -18.07 -1.47 14.89
N THR A 228 -18.53 -1.74 16.13
CA THR A 228 -18.12 -0.94 17.30
C THR A 228 -16.60 -1.01 17.53
N VAL A 229 -16.04 -2.23 17.50
CA VAL A 229 -14.60 -2.46 17.63
C VAL A 229 -13.82 -1.81 16.49
N ALA A 230 -14.33 -1.92 15.25
CA ALA A 230 -13.72 -1.28 14.08
C ALA A 230 -13.63 0.24 14.26
N LEU A 231 -14.72 0.90 14.63
CA LEU A 231 -14.77 2.34 14.85
C LEU A 231 -13.82 2.79 15.99
N ARG A 232 -13.80 2.05 17.09
CA ARG A 232 -12.88 2.28 18.21
C ARG A 232 -11.41 2.14 17.78
N ALA A 233 -11.11 1.17 16.91
CA ALA A 233 -9.78 0.96 16.33
C ALA A 233 -9.44 1.96 15.20
N GLY A 234 -10.34 2.89 14.90
CA GLY A 234 -10.15 3.93 13.89
C GLY A 234 -10.28 3.43 12.46
N VAL A 235 -11.04 2.36 12.22
CA VAL A 235 -11.44 1.93 10.87
C VAL A 235 -12.38 2.97 10.28
N GLN A 236 -12.06 3.45 9.08
CA GLN A 236 -12.84 4.48 8.37
C GLN A 236 -13.45 3.97 7.06
N GLY A 237 -13.13 2.74 6.68
CA GLY A 237 -13.59 2.09 5.44
C GLY A 237 -12.99 0.70 5.29
N THR A 238 -13.38 0.04 4.21
CA THR A 238 -13.01 -1.36 3.94
C THR A 238 -12.27 -1.50 2.61
N PRO A 239 -11.32 -2.43 2.50
CA PRO A 239 -10.80 -3.22 3.61
C PRO A 239 -9.88 -2.40 4.52
N THR A 240 -9.84 -2.75 5.80
CA THR A 240 -8.81 -2.26 6.73
C THR A 240 -8.15 -3.48 7.39
N PHE A 241 -6.84 -3.53 7.33
CA PHE A 241 -6.03 -4.61 7.88
C PHE A 241 -5.30 -4.17 9.14
N PHE A 242 -5.12 -5.11 10.08
CA PHE A 242 -4.24 -4.95 11.23
C PHE A 242 -3.21 -6.08 11.24
N PHE A 243 -1.94 -5.73 11.07
CA PHE A 243 -0.80 -6.65 11.11
C PHE A 243 -0.16 -6.57 12.49
N ASN A 244 -0.42 -7.55 13.37
CA ASN A 244 -0.03 -7.49 14.78
C ASN A 244 -0.40 -6.15 15.47
N GLY A 245 -1.50 -5.53 15.04
CA GLY A 245 -1.98 -4.24 15.56
C GLY A 245 -1.62 -3.03 14.69
N ALA A 246 -0.67 -3.12 13.77
CA ALA A 246 -0.36 -2.06 12.83
C ALA A 246 -1.46 -1.94 11.76
N ARG A 247 -2.14 -0.78 11.71
CA ARG A 247 -3.29 -0.55 10.83
C ARG A 247 -2.85 -0.12 9.43
N ILE A 248 -3.39 -0.81 8.42
CA ILE A 248 -3.20 -0.48 7.00
C ILE A 248 -4.57 -0.44 6.33
N GLN A 249 -4.91 0.67 5.68
CA GLN A 249 -6.21 0.89 5.04
C GLN A 249 -6.12 0.74 3.53
N GLY A 250 -7.18 0.21 2.93
CA GLY A 250 -7.34 0.07 1.49
C GLY A 250 -6.95 -1.29 0.93
N ALA A 251 -7.24 -1.48 -0.35
CA ALA A 251 -6.94 -2.73 -1.05
C ALA A 251 -5.43 -3.00 -1.10
N LEU A 252 -5.07 -4.26 -0.87
CA LEU A 252 -3.70 -4.74 -0.96
C LEU A 252 -3.58 -5.70 -2.14
N ASP A 253 -2.72 -5.37 -3.11
CA ASP A 253 -2.35 -6.30 -4.16
C ASP A 253 -1.39 -7.38 -3.63
N GLN A 254 -1.21 -8.43 -4.40
CA GLN A 254 -0.42 -9.60 -4.00
C GLN A 254 1.02 -9.25 -3.63
N LYS A 255 1.68 -8.36 -4.38
CA LYS A 255 3.07 -7.96 -4.12
C LYS A 255 3.19 -7.15 -2.84
N THR A 256 2.29 -6.21 -2.64
CA THR A 256 2.24 -5.38 -1.44
C THR A 256 1.97 -6.21 -0.20
N LEU A 257 0.97 -7.09 -0.26
CA LEU A 257 0.62 -7.97 0.85
C LEU A 257 1.75 -8.96 1.19
N GLU A 258 2.39 -9.55 0.17
CA GLU A 258 3.52 -10.45 0.37
C GLU A 258 4.72 -9.74 1.01
N TYR A 259 5.03 -8.52 0.55
CA TYR A 259 6.06 -7.68 1.16
C TYR A 259 5.77 -7.42 2.65
N LEU A 260 4.53 -7.02 2.98
CA LEU A 260 4.10 -6.78 4.36
C LEU A 260 4.27 -8.03 5.23
N ILE A 261 3.76 -9.17 4.77
CA ILE A 261 3.90 -10.44 5.50
C ILE A 261 5.37 -10.75 5.77
N GLN A 262 6.23 -10.66 4.77
CA GLN A 262 7.65 -10.94 4.94
C GLN A 262 8.34 -9.97 5.90
N ALA A 263 8.04 -8.68 5.81
CA ALA A 263 8.61 -7.65 6.68
C ALA A 263 8.20 -7.85 8.16
N PHE A 264 6.94 -8.16 8.42
CA PHE A 264 6.47 -8.48 9.76
C PHE A 264 7.04 -9.81 10.29
N LEU A 265 7.17 -10.83 9.45
CA LEU A 265 7.78 -12.12 9.83
C LEU A 265 9.27 -11.97 10.15
N LYS A 266 9.99 -11.07 9.46
CA LYS A 266 11.40 -10.75 9.74
C LYS A 266 11.57 -9.75 10.89
N GLN A 267 10.48 -9.23 11.47
CA GLN A 267 10.48 -8.19 12.50
C GLN A 267 11.12 -6.86 12.05
N GLU A 268 11.14 -6.59 10.76
CA GLU A 268 11.60 -5.32 10.17
C GLU A 268 10.61 -4.17 10.41
N LEU A 269 9.35 -4.52 10.67
CA LEU A 269 8.25 -3.62 11.03
C LEU A 269 7.71 -4.02 12.41
N LYS A 270 7.91 -3.17 13.41
CA LYS A 270 7.41 -3.33 14.78
C LYS A 270 6.58 -2.13 15.20
#